data_e8673e920bf038d60cbb93f7a360d232
#
_entry.id   e8673e920bf038d60cbb93f7a360d232
#
_cell.length_a   1.000
_cell.length_b   1.000
_cell.length_c   1.000
_cell.angle_alpha   90.00
_cell.angle_beta   90.00
_cell.angle_gamma   90.00
#
_symmetry.space_group_name_H-M   'P 1'
#
loop_
_entity.id
_entity.type
_entity.pdbx_description
1 polymer ?
#
loop_
_entity_poly.entity_id
_entity_poly.type
_entity_poly.pdbx_seq_one_letter_code
_entity_poly.pdbx_strand_id
1 'polypeptide(L)'
;MDFDAQLIRFFGTADIDTLAPERLLEGVKLLQMQFGLERDSDRRFELWCLMYMLGVAPDPDPTFEDEADREAAHEFMAMADREIDEA
;
A
#
# COMPACT_ATOMS: atom_id res chain seq x y z
N MET A 1 1.76 1.97 11.56
CA MET A 1 0.93 2.47 10.45
C MET A 1 -0.52 2.14 10.69
N ASP A 2 -1.40 3.07 10.40
CA ASP A 2 -2.84 2.86 10.56
C ASP A 2 -3.47 2.59 9.19
N PHE A 3 -3.49 1.32 8.80
CA PHE A 3 -4.08 0.93 7.52
C PHE A 3 -5.60 1.12 7.48
N ASP A 4 -6.27 1.01 8.63
CA ASP A 4 -7.73 1.21 8.67
C ASP A 4 -8.09 2.64 8.27
N ALA A 5 -7.37 3.64 8.78
CA ALA A 5 -7.60 5.03 8.39
C ALA A 5 -7.35 5.24 6.90
N GLN A 6 -6.29 4.63 6.36
CA GLN A 6 -5.99 4.72 4.93
C GLN A 6 -7.07 4.04 4.08
N LEU A 7 -7.54 2.87 4.50
CA LEU A 7 -8.61 2.16 3.79
C LEU A 7 -9.90 2.99 3.76
N ILE A 8 -10.27 3.59 4.89
CA ILE A 8 -11.45 4.44 4.94
C ILE A 8 -11.30 5.64 4.00
N ARG A 9 -10.11 6.23 3.95
CA ARG A 9 -9.84 7.38 3.09
C ARG A 9 -10.04 7.07 1.61
N PHE A 10 -9.54 5.92 1.14
CA PHE A 10 -9.57 5.58 -0.29
C PHE A 10 -10.78 4.75 -0.70
N PHE A 11 -11.34 3.98 0.20
CA PHE A 11 -12.42 3.04 -0.10
C PHE A 11 -13.73 3.34 0.62
N GLY A 12 -13.71 4.27 1.57
CA GLY A 12 -14.90 4.62 2.36
C GLY A 12 -15.20 3.64 3.50
N THR A 13 -14.42 2.58 3.63
CA THR A 13 -14.57 1.57 4.69
C THR A 13 -13.26 0.87 4.93
N ALA A 14 -13.03 0.40 6.15
CA ALA A 14 -11.91 -0.46 6.47
C ALA A 14 -12.17 -1.92 6.08
N ASP A 15 -13.43 -2.29 5.84
CA ASP A 15 -13.84 -3.64 5.46
C ASP A 15 -14.05 -3.71 3.95
N ILE A 16 -12.95 -3.84 3.22
CA ILE A 16 -12.97 -3.83 1.76
C ILE A 16 -13.63 -5.08 1.16
N ASP A 17 -13.76 -6.15 1.94
CA ASP A 17 -14.41 -7.38 1.48
C ASP A 17 -15.90 -7.17 1.17
N THR A 18 -16.50 -6.13 1.72
CA THR A 18 -17.91 -5.80 1.48
C THR A 18 -18.13 -4.94 0.23
N LEU A 19 -17.05 -4.47 -0.41
CA LEU A 19 -17.16 -3.59 -1.56
C LEU A 19 -17.42 -4.35 -2.85
N ALA A 20 -18.24 -3.75 -3.73
CA ALA A 20 -18.39 -4.24 -5.10
C ALA A 20 -17.06 -4.09 -5.84
N PRO A 21 -16.77 -4.97 -6.83
CA PRO A 21 -15.49 -4.90 -7.56
C PRO A 21 -15.20 -3.54 -8.19
N GLU A 22 -16.21 -2.84 -8.69
CA GLU A 22 -16.05 -1.51 -9.28
C GLU A 22 -15.59 -0.49 -8.26
N ARG A 23 -16.15 -0.54 -7.04
CA ARG A 23 -15.76 0.36 -5.96
C ARG A 23 -14.35 0.08 -5.48
N LEU A 24 -13.99 -1.19 -5.42
CA LEU A 24 -12.63 -1.59 -5.05
C LEU A 24 -11.62 -1.05 -6.08
N LEU A 25 -11.92 -1.20 -7.36
CA LEU A 25 -11.06 -0.71 -8.43
C LEU A 25 -10.90 0.82 -8.37
N GLU A 26 -11.99 1.56 -8.12
CA GLU A 26 -11.94 3.00 -7.97
C GLU A 26 -11.00 3.42 -6.83
N GLY A 27 -11.08 2.74 -5.69
CA GLY A 27 -10.20 3.01 -4.55
C GLY A 27 -8.74 2.74 -4.86
N VAL A 28 -8.47 1.64 -5.57
CA VAL A 28 -7.11 1.30 -5.99
C VAL A 28 -6.55 2.38 -6.92
N LYS A 29 -7.35 2.86 -7.87
CA LYS A 29 -6.92 3.93 -8.79
C LYS A 29 -6.61 5.22 -8.04
N LEU A 30 -7.44 5.60 -7.06
CA LEU A 30 -7.19 6.77 -6.23
C LEU A 30 -5.90 6.62 -5.43
N LEU A 31 -5.68 5.44 -4.87
CA LEU A 31 -4.48 5.14 -4.10
C LEU A 31 -3.23 5.25 -4.98
N GLN A 32 -3.26 4.67 -6.17
CA GLN A 32 -2.15 4.73 -7.11
C GLN A 32 -1.85 6.16 -7.54
N MET A 33 -2.89 6.95 -7.79
CA MET A 33 -2.75 8.36 -8.16
C MET A 33 -2.14 9.16 -7.00
N GLN A 34 -2.63 8.96 -5.80
CA GLN A 34 -2.10 9.66 -4.62
C GLN A 34 -0.63 9.29 -4.38
N PHE A 35 -0.28 8.02 -4.56
CA PHE A 35 1.10 7.59 -4.44
C PHE A 35 2.02 8.33 -5.42
N GLY A 36 1.57 8.49 -6.65
CA GLY A 36 2.33 9.20 -7.68
C GLY A 36 2.50 10.68 -7.39
N LEU A 37 1.59 11.29 -6.63
CA LEU A 37 1.62 12.71 -6.28
C LEU A 37 2.31 12.98 -4.95
N GLU A 38 2.47 11.98 -4.08
CA GLU A 38 3.00 12.18 -2.74
C GLU A 38 4.50 12.45 -2.77
N ARG A 39 4.93 13.51 -2.11
CA ARG A 39 6.33 13.93 -2.05
C ARG A 39 6.98 13.65 -0.70
N ASP A 40 6.18 13.51 0.36
CA ASP A 40 6.69 13.17 1.69
C ASP A 40 7.11 11.69 1.67
N SER A 41 8.38 11.42 1.96
CA SER A 41 8.91 10.06 1.87
C SER A 41 8.23 9.09 2.84
N ASP A 42 7.87 9.55 4.05
CA ASP A 42 7.21 8.70 5.04
C ASP A 42 5.80 8.34 4.59
N ARG A 43 5.04 9.32 4.10
CA ARG A 43 3.69 9.09 3.60
C ARG A 43 3.71 8.23 2.34
N ARG A 44 4.68 8.48 1.48
CA ARG A 44 4.84 7.71 0.25
C ARG A 44 5.12 6.24 0.57
N PHE A 45 5.96 5.99 1.56
CA PHE A 45 6.25 4.64 2.03
C PHE A 45 5.00 3.97 2.61
N GLU A 46 4.21 4.68 3.43
CA GLU A 46 2.97 4.15 3.98
C GLU A 46 1.98 3.75 2.89
N LEU A 47 1.82 4.61 1.86
CA LEU A 47 0.95 4.30 0.72
C LEU A 47 1.45 3.06 -0.02
N TRP A 48 2.75 2.94 -0.20
CA TRP A 48 3.34 1.77 -0.85
C TRP A 48 3.05 0.49 -0.06
N CYS A 49 3.18 0.54 1.27
CA CYS A 49 2.89 -0.61 2.11
C CYS A 49 1.43 -1.05 1.98
N LEU A 50 0.50 -0.09 1.95
CA LEU A 50 -0.90 -0.40 1.74
C LEU A 50 -1.13 -1.05 0.37
N MET A 51 -0.50 -0.49 -0.68
CA MET A 51 -0.57 -1.06 -2.03
C MET A 51 -0.04 -2.50 -2.05
N TYR A 52 1.03 -2.77 -1.32
CA TYR A 52 1.58 -4.12 -1.23
C TYR A 52 0.59 -5.09 -0.58
N MET A 53 -0.06 -4.67 0.51
CA MET A 53 -1.07 -5.49 1.17
C MET A 53 -2.27 -5.78 0.28
N LEU A 54 -2.57 -4.87 -0.64
CA LEU A 54 -3.66 -5.05 -1.62
C LEU A 54 -3.22 -5.79 -2.89
N GLY A 55 -1.94 -6.11 -3.01
CA GLY A 55 -1.41 -6.82 -4.17
C GLY A 55 -1.19 -5.97 -5.40
N VAL A 56 -1.08 -4.64 -5.25
CA VAL A 56 -0.95 -3.70 -6.38
C VAL A 56 0.29 -2.82 -6.29
N ALA A 57 1.24 -3.13 -5.41
CA ALA A 57 2.44 -2.33 -5.24
C ALA A 57 3.42 -2.53 -6.39
N PRO A 58 4.08 -1.44 -6.86
CA PRO A 58 5.18 -1.58 -7.80
C PRO A 58 6.44 -2.12 -7.11
N ASP A 59 7.40 -2.58 -7.93
CA ASP A 59 8.69 -3.05 -7.44
C ASP A 59 9.39 -1.93 -6.67
N PRO A 60 9.86 -2.18 -5.43
CA PRO A 60 10.47 -1.12 -4.63
C PRO A 60 11.79 -0.58 -5.19
N ASP A 61 12.57 -1.39 -5.90
CA ASP A 61 13.90 -0.98 -6.34
C ASP A 61 13.85 0.19 -7.33
N PRO A 62 13.03 0.18 -8.39
CA PRO A 62 12.91 1.35 -9.25
C PRO A 62 12.03 2.45 -8.65
N THR A 63 11.22 2.16 -7.64
CA THR A 63 10.23 3.09 -7.09
C THR A 63 10.85 4.07 -6.09
N PHE A 64 11.73 3.57 -5.21
CA PHE A 64 12.36 4.37 -4.16
C PHE A 64 13.79 4.70 -4.53
N GLU A 65 14.12 6.00 -4.56
CA GLU A 65 15.47 6.46 -4.81
C GLU A 65 16.39 6.28 -3.62
N ASP A 66 15.83 6.37 -2.42
CA ASP A 66 16.59 6.25 -1.16
C ASP A 66 16.80 4.78 -0.84
N GLU A 67 18.07 4.41 -0.62
CA GLU A 67 18.43 3.03 -0.27
C GLU A 67 17.75 2.57 1.02
N ALA A 68 17.63 3.44 2.01
CA ALA A 68 16.97 3.11 3.27
C ALA A 68 15.49 2.77 3.05
N ASP A 69 14.82 3.49 2.16
CA ASP A 69 13.42 3.21 1.82
C ASP A 69 13.30 1.87 1.08
N ARG A 70 14.24 1.56 0.18
CA ARG A 70 14.23 0.27 -0.51
C ARG A 70 14.43 -0.89 0.46
N GLU A 71 15.37 -0.74 1.40
CA GLU A 71 15.59 -1.76 2.43
C GLU A 71 14.37 -1.95 3.31
N ALA A 72 13.75 -0.86 3.74
CA ALA A 72 12.54 -0.92 4.55
C ALA A 72 11.40 -1.60 3.80
N ALA A 73 11.28 -1.33 2.50
CA ALA A 73 10.26 -1.97 1.66
C ALA A 73 10.48 -3.48 1.56
N HIS A 74 11.73 -3.91 1.36
CA HIS A 74 12.05 -5.34 1.31
C HIS A 74 11.81 -6.03 2.65
N GLU A 75 12.11 -5.37 3.75
CA GLU A 75 11.81 -5.89 5.09
C GLU A 75 10.31 -6.03 5.32
N PHE A 76 9.54 -5.04 4.87
CA PHE A 76 8.09 -5.09 4.96
C PHE A 76 7.53 -6.25 4.14
N MET A 77 8.02 -6.45 2.92
CA MET A 77 7.60 -7.56 2.06
C MET A 77 7.86 -8.90 2.74
N ALA A 78 9.04 -9.08 3.31
CA ALA A 78 9.41 -10.32 3.97
C ALA A 78 8.52 -10.59 5.19
N MET A 79 8.23 -9.56 5.96
CA MET A 79 7.38 -9.68 7.14
C MET A 79 5.93 -10.00 6.75
N ALA A 80 5.40 -9.31 5.74
CA ALA A 80 4.04 -9.53 5.28
C ALA A 80 3.88 -10.93 4.67
N ASP A 81 4.85 -11.38 3.88
CA ASP A 81 4.82 -12.70 3.27
C ASP A 81 4.89 -13.79 4.33
N ARG A 82 5.66 -13.56 5.39
CA ARG A 82 5.77 -14.51 6.50
C ARG A 82 4.43 -14.65 7.24
N GLU A 83 3.74 -13.54 7.48
CA GLU A 83 2.43 -13.57 8.13
C GLU A 83 1.40 -14.32 7.29
N ILE A 84 1.43 -14.14 5.98
CA ILE A 84 0.55 -14.86 5.05
C ILE A 84 0.84 -16.37 5.11
N ASP A 85 2.12 -16.74 5.12
CA ASP A 85 2.53 -18.15 5.14
C ASP A 85 2.16 -18.85 6.46
N GLU A 86 2.13 -18.10 7.56
CA GLU A 86 1.76 -18.64 8.87
C GLU A 86 0.25 -18.75 9.07
N ALA A 87 -0.52 -18.07 8.25
CA ALA A 87 -1.98 -18.15 8.31
C ALA A 87 -2.49 -19.44 7.66
#